data_34e498733d2dfa24e2d922de00836abd
#
_entry.id   34e498733d2dfa24e2d922de00836abd
#
_cell.length_a   1.000
_cell.length_b   1.000
_cell.length_c   1.000
_cell.angle_alpha   90.00
_cell.angle_beta   90.00
_cell.angle_gamma   90.00
#
_symmetry.space_group_name_H-M   'P 1'
#
loop_
_entity.id
_entity.type
_entity.pdbx_description
1 polymer ?
#
loop_
_entity_poly.entity_id
_entity_poly.type
_entity_poly.pdbx_seq_one_letter_code
_entity_poly.pdbx_strand_id
1 'polypeptide(L)'
;MKNSIKEIVGKSFYQLLLVYSALILAISLNLFWKYTYHFELFALIIAILGTFEIRRLNTKSIDKRLLYSLFILAIVLILLTRIIPYLDNNIPIGYDAGIYKYGIESFAKDFFNADSWVKGALEPGFLYLTTLLKLFFNTQTILISFFILCNILLGFSIYKAAKEYFNETSAIIALMLYSVSSIQYLVFTYLYYKNILGLSFMLFAFYFLKREDNLRFIIFGILTGIIHRPTFYLFGLSYLTYTIYDYNNIKQNIKNGISILIFTAIFYIGFFKESILPLIKPVAESFISPGSSAGTFINFFTYQYSTLAYLAFSILGFFYLIQFNKFNILTFYTGITAIIVYFQLFFFNRFIIHLDIALIILAGAGFNQIITRKLGFLITLILLFSAGFVTINHAISTNSLINQNELETIVHVSTLEKDAYIMTTNSIYSPWVLGYSTRKTIAPGLFNYNLHNKEEWTEFWTADNQTKLNEFMDKYEQPLYIFIGEQQKDNLKQFDNCMLPVYEKESNVIYRYIC
;
A
#
# COMPACT_ATOMS: atom_id res chain seq x y z
N MET A 1 35.31 -22.30 -28.51
CA MET A 1 35.00 -22.53 -27.10
C MET A 1 34.06 -21.46 -26.51
N LYS A 2 34.34 -20.14 -26.58
CA LYS A 2 33.50 -19.07 -26.00
C LYS A 2 32.08 -19.00 -26.58
N ASN A 3 31.88 -19.24 -27.88
CA ASN A 3 30.55 -19.24 -28.53
C ASN A 3 29.75 -20.50 -28.17
N SER A 4 30.41 -21.64 -28.04
CA SER A 4 29.76 -22.91 -27.65
C SER A 4 29.21 -22.85 -26.20
N ILE A 5 29.96 -22.28 -25.27
CA ILE A 5 29.54 -22.09 -23.89
C ILE A 5 28.33 -21.15 -23.84
N LYS A 6 28.35 -20.02 -24.57
CA LYS A 6 27.24 -19.07 -24.61
C LYS A 6 25.95 -19.69 -25.17
N GLU A 7 26.07 -20.55 -26.17
CA GLU A 7 24.93 -21.25 -26.76
C GLU A 7 24.31 -22.26 -25.77
N ILE A 8 25.18 -23.04 -25.07
CA ILE A 8 24.73 -23.99 -24.04
C ILE A 8 24.01 -23.26 -22.90
N VAL A 9 24.62 -22.17 -22.37
CA VAL A 9 24.03 -21.37 -21.29
C VAL A 9 22.70 -20.79 -21.71
N GLY A 10 22.60 -20.22 -22.92
CA GLY A 10 21.35 -19.66 -23.43
C GLY A 10 20.24 -20.71 -23.58
N LYS A 11 20.57 -21.93 -24.07
CA LYS A 11 19.62 -23.02 -24.17
C LYS A 11 19.14 -23.48 -22.78
N SER A 12 20.06 -23.66 -21.84
CA SER A 12 19.75 -24.02 -20.46
C SER A 12 18.89 -22.97 -19.75
N PHE A 13 19.17 -21.70 -19.97
CA PHE A 13 18.38 -20.58 -19.43
C PHE A 13 16.91 -20.68 -19.84
N TYR A 14 16.60 -20.87 -21.13
CA TYR A 14 15.21 -20.97 -21.59
C TYR A 14 14.52 -22.26 -21.12
N GLN A 15 15.24 -23.37 -21.00
CA GLN A 15 14.69 -24.63 -20.46
C GLN A 15 14.31 -24.46 -18.98
N LEU A 16 15.21 -23.92 -18.15
CA LEU A 16 14.94 -23.66 -16.73
C LEU A 16 13.84 -22.63 -16.56
N LEU A 17 13.78 -21.62 -17.39
CA LEU A 17 12.73 -20.61 -17.35
C LEU A 17 11.35 -21.18 -17.70
N LEU A 18 11.28 -22.15 -18.62
CA LEU A 18 10.04 -22.87 -18.94
C LEU A 18 9.57 -23.71 -17.75
N VAL A 19 10.48 -24.46 -17.12
CA VAL A 19 10.18 -25.24 -15.91
C VAL A 19 9.69 -24.32 -14.79
N TYR A 20 10.38 -23.21 -14.56
CA TYR A 20 9.99 -22.22 -13.56
C TYR A 20 8.58 -21.68 -13.82
N SER A 21 8.28 -21.29 -15.06
CA SER A 21 6.95 -20.75 -15.40
C SER A 21 5.84 -21.79 -15.25
N ALA A 22 6.10 -23.05 -15.57
CA ALA A 22 5.14 -24.14 -15.36
C ALA A 22 4.88 -24.39 -13.86
N LEU A 23 5.92 -24.33 -13.03
CA LEU A 23 5.78 -24.43 -11.57
C LEU A 23 4.98 -23.27 -10.99
N ILE A 24 5.25 -22.03 -11.40
CA ILE A 24 4.48 -20.87 -10.96
C ILE A 24 3.00 -21.00 -11.36
N LEU A 25 2.72 -21.47 -12.56
CA LEU A 25 1.36 -21.74 -13.01
C LEU A 25 0.68 -22.82 -12.14
N ALA A 26 1.36 -23.92 -11.87
CA ALA A 26 0.84 -25.01 -11.04
C ALA A 26 0.53 -24.53 -9.60
N ILE A 27 1.40 -23.70 -9.03
CA ILE A 27 1.19 -23.08 -7.72
C ILE A 27 -0.02 -22.15 -7.76
N SER A 28 -0.15 -21.31 -8.79
CA SER A 28 -1.26 -20.36 -8.95
C SER A 28 -2.61 -21.06 -9.10
N LEU A 29 -2.62 -22.25 -9.69
CA LEU A 29 -3.81 -23.11 -9.81
C LEU A 29 -4.05 -24.03 -8.61
N ASN A 30 -3.29 -23.87 -7.52
CA ASN A 30 -3.32 -24.73 -6.33
C ASN A 30 -3.04 -26.23 -6.61
N LEU A 31 -2.34 -26.54 -7.71
CA LEU A 31 -1.96 -27.90 -8.08
C LEU A 31 -0.66 -28.36 -7.40
N PHE A 32 0.06 -27.46 -6.78
CA PHE A 32 1.34 -27.73 -6.15
C PHE A 32 1.47 -27.02 -4.79
N TRP A 33 2.08 -27.72 -3.79
CA TRP A 33 2.21 -27.18 -2.43
C TRP A 33 3.41 -26.24 -2.24
N LYS A 34 3.26 -25.33 -1.32
CA LYS A 34 4.01 -24.13 -0.99
C LYS A 34 5.38 -24.38 -0.37
N TYR A 35 6.46 -24.36 -1.16
CA TYR A 35 7.82 -24.19 -0.64
C TYR A 35 8.47 -22.97 -1.29
N THR A 36 8.22 -21.79 -0.72
CA THR A 36 8.57 -20.50 -1.33
C THR A 36 10.06 -20.17 -1.32
N TYR A 37 10.80 -20.53 -0.28
CA TYR A 37 12.23 -20.21 -0.15
C TYR A 37 13.09 -20.81 -1.27
N HIS A 38 12.80 -22.01 -1.68
CA HIS A 38 13.53 -22.66 -2.78
C HIS A 38 13.25 -22.00 -4.13
N PHE A 39 12.06 -21.42 -4.31
CA PHE A 39 11.69 -20.74 -5.55
C PHE A 39 12.37 -19.39 -5.71
N GLU A 40 12.62 -18.64 -4.65
CA GLU A 40 13.41 -17.42 -4.72
C GLU A 40 14.87 -17.73 -5.14
N LEU A 41 15.46 -18.77 -4.58
CA LEU A 41 16.78 -19.24 -4.99
C LEU A 41 16.78 -19.67 -6.47
N PHE A 42 15.73 -20.36 -6.91
CA PHE A 42 15.58 -20.75 -8.30
C PHE A 42 15.43 -19.53 -9.23
N ALA A 43 14.63 -18.51 -8.82
CA ALA A 43 14.54 -17.25 -9.53
C ALA A 43 15.90 -16.55 -9.65
N LEU A 44 16.69 -16.55 -8.57
CA LEU A 44 18.04 -15.98 -8.56
C LEU A 44 18.97 -16.73 -9.54
N ILE A 45 18.96 -18.06 -9.55
CA ILE A 45 19.75 -18.87 -10.48
C ILE A 45 19.39 -18.55 -11.93
N ILE A 46 18.09 -18.48 -12.24
CA ILE A 46 17.59 -18.10 -13.56
C ILE A 46 18.09 -16.69 -13.94
N ALA A 47 18.00 -15.74 -13.02
CA ALA A 47 18.45 -14.38 -13.24
C ALA A 47 19.97 -14.33 -13.53
N ILE A 48 20.78 -15.05 -12.76
CA ILE A 48 22.24 -15.14 -13.00
C ILE A 48 22.53 -15.71 -14.39
N LEU A 49 21.88 -16.81 -14.76
CA LEU A 49 22.05 -17.39 -16.11
C LEU A 49 21.57 -16.42 -17.20
N GLY A 50 20.50 -15.69 -16.95
CA GLY A 50 19.96 -14.68 -17.85
C GLY A 50 20.90 -13.50 -18.07
N THR A 51 21.81 -13.18 -17.13
CA THR A 51 22.78 -12.08 -17.32
C THR A 51 23.67 -12.30 -18.54
N PHE A 52 23.96 -13.54 -18.92
CA PHE A 52 24.72 -13.87 -20.12
C PHE A 52 23.95 -13.57 -21.42
N GLU A 53 22.63 -13.47 -21.34
CA GLU A 53 21.73 -13.16 -22.45
C GLU A 53 21.33 -11.68 -22.52
N ILE A 54 21.71 -10.86 -21.53
CA ILE A 54 21.36 -9.43 -21.49
C ILE A 54 21.98 -8.71 -22.71
N ARG A 55 21.12 -8.03 -23.47
CA ARG A 55 21.48 -7.20 -24.61
C ARG A 55 20.84 -5.83 -24.47
N ARG A 56 21.38 -4.83 -25.16
CA ARG A 56 20.67 -3.55 -25.26
C ARG A 56 19.27 -3.79 -25.76
N LEU A 57 18.29 -3.23 -25.07
CA LEU A 57 16.89 -3.31 -25.46
C LEU A 57 16.74 -2.78 -26.87
N ASN A 58 16.26 -3.65 -27.75
CA ASN A 58 16.13 -3.31 -29.14
C ASN A 58 14.98 -2.29 -29.28
N THR A 59 15.22 -1.21 -30.00
CA THR A 59 14.19 -0.22 -30.36
C THR A 59 13.21 -0.75 -31.42
N LYS A 60 13.46 -1.95 -31.99
CA LYS A 60 12.48 -2.61 -32.85
C LYS A 60 11.22 -2.87 -32.04
N SER A 61 10.32 -1.96 -32.14
CA SER A 61 9.04 -1.98 -31.47
C SER A 61 8.21 -3.19 -31.92
N ILE A 62 7.65 -3.90 -30.96
CA ILE A 62 6.42 -4.67 -31.15
C ILE A 62 5.44 -3.74 -31.91
N ASP A 63 4.58 -4.31 -32.74
CA ASP A 63 3.58 -3.52 -33.48
C ASP A 63 2.89 -2.51 -32.56
N LYS A 64 2.87 -1.25 -32.94
CA LYS A 64 2.29 -0.17 -32.15
C LYS A 64 0.82 -0.42 -31.81
N ARG A 65 0.08 -1.09 -32.70
CA ARG A 65 -1.32 -1.45 -32.46
C ARG A 65 -1.44 -2.44 -31.29
N LEU A 66 -0.56 -3.46 -31.27
CA LEU A 66 -0.53 -4.43 -30.19
C LEU A 66 -0.14 -3.76 -28.86
N LEU A 67 0.86 -2.87 -28.87
CA LEU A 67 1.24 -2.11 -27.69
C LEU A 67 0.10 -1.26 -27.14
N TYR A 68 -0.63 -0.58 -28.02
CA TYR A 68 -1.80 0.21 -27.63
C TYR A 68 -2.93 -0.66 -27.06
N SER A 69 -3.20 -1.81 -27.67
CA SER A 69 -4.19 -2.77 -27.17
C SER A 69 -3.82 -3.32 -25.80
N LEU A 70 -2.55 -3.65 -25.57
CA LEU A 70 -2.06 -4.09 -24.27
C LEU A 70 -2.13 -2.99 -23.21
N PHE A 71 -1.88 -1.73 -23.59
CA PHE A 71 -2.04 -0.59 -22.69
C PHE A 71 -3.50 -0.44 -22.23
N ILE A 72 -4.44 -0.49 -23.18
CA ILE A 72 -5.87 -0.43 -22.85
C ILE A 72 -6.27 -1.63 -21.97
N LEU A 73 -5.84 -2.84 -22.32
CA LEU A 73 -6.12 -4.03 -21.56
C LEU A 73 -5.63 -3.89 -20.10
N ALA A 74 -4.44 -3.36 -19.87
CA ALA A 74 -3.92 -3.14 -18.53
C ALA A 74 -4.80 -2.16 -17.72
N ILE A 75 -5.24 -1.05 -18.34
CA ILE A 75 -6.13 -0.09 -17.68
C ILE A 75 -7.48 -0.74 -17.36
N VAL A 76 -8.05 -1.52 -18.31
CA VAL A 76 -9.29 -2.26 -18.09
C VAL A 76 -9.15 -3.26 -16.94
N LEU A 77 -8.03 -4.00 -16.87
CA LEU A 77 -7.76 -4.92 -15.77
C LEU A 77 -7.62 -4.21 -14.41
N ILE A 78 -6.96 -3.04 -14.38
CA ILE A 78 -6.91 -2.21 -13.16
C ILE A 78 -8.33 -1.85 -12.72
N LEU A 79 -9.14 -1.34 -13.64
CA LEU A 79 -10.53 -0.94 -13.34
C LEU A 79 -11.36 -2.13 -12.86
N LEU A 80 -11.38 -3.21 -13.62
CA LEU A 80 -12.22 -4.39 -13.32
C LEU A 80 -11.88 -4.95 -11.94
N THR A 81 -10.61 -5.22 -11.65
CA THR A 81 -10.22 -5.80 -10.36
C THR A 81 -10.53 -4.89 -9.17
N ARG A 82 -10.57 -3.55 -9.33
CA ARG A 82 -10.89 -2.60 -8.27
C ARG A 82 -12.38 -2.27 -8.17
N ILE A 83 -13.16 -2.54 -9.21
CA ILE A 83 -14.63 -2.34 -9.19
C ILE A 83 -15.36 -3.58 -8.67
N ILE A 84 -14.88 -4.79 -8.99
CA ILE A 84 -15.52 -6.06 -8.60
C ILE A 84 -15.95 -6.09 -7.12
N PRO A 85 -15.14 -5.69 -6.13
CA PRO A 85 -15.54 -5.72 -4.72
C PRO A 85 -16.71 -4.80 -4.36
N TYR A 86 -17.08 -3.87 -5.24
CA TYR A 86 -18.15 -2.89 -5.02
C TYR A 86 -19.42 -3.18 -5.82
N LEU A 87 -19.47 -4.29 -6.57
CA LEU A 87 -20.64 -4.61 -7.39
C LEU A 87 -21.90 -4.88 -6.55
N ASP A 88 -21.72 -5.52 -5.40
CA ASP A 88 -22.82 -5.93 -4.54
C ASP A 88 -23.05 -4.98 -3.35
N ASN A 89 -22.08 -4.13 -3.04
CA ASN A 89 -22.22 -3.17 -1.96
C ASN A 89 -21.36 -1.92 -2.17
N ASN A 90 -21.80 -0.79 -1.58
CA ASN A 90 -21.11 0.49 -1.66
C ASN A 90 -20.33 0.83 -0.37
N ILE A 91 -19.96 -0.16 0.44
CA ILE A 91 -19.17 0.06 1.65
C ILE A 91 -17.70 0.11 1.24
N PRO A 92 -16.93 1.16 1.61
CA PRO A 92 -15.49 1.19 1.33
C PRO A 92 -14.81 -0.05 1.92
N ILE A 93 -13.93 -0.68 1.15
CA ILE A 93 -13.09 -1.77 1.66
C ILE A 93 -11.92 -1.20 2.46
N GLY A 94 -11.40 -2.00 3.39
CA GLY A 94 -10.21 -1.65 4.16
C GLY A 94 -10.51 -1.07 5.55
N TYR A 95 -9.58 -1.37 6.45
CA TYR A 95 -9.65 -0.99 7.84
C TYR A 95 -9.70 0.53 8.06
N ASP A 96 -8.91 1.27 7.29
CA ASP A 96 -8.74 2.72 7.46
C ASP A 96 -9.92 3.56 6.90
N ALA A 97 -10.95 2.93 6.32
CA ALA A 97 -12.05 3.63 5.68
C ALA A 97 -12.74 4.65 6.61
N GLY A 98 -13.05 4.23 7.83
CA GLY A 98 -13.65 5.11 8.84
C GLY A 98 -12.71 6.21 9.30
N ILE A 99 -11.41 5.92 9.43
CA ILE A 99 -10.37 6.90 9.77
C ILE A 99 -10.30 8.00 8.71
N TYR A 100 -10.23 7.61 7.43
CA TYR A 100 -10.22 8.58 6.34
C TYR A 100 -11.52 9.38 6.29
N LYS A 101 -12.67 8.72 6.48
CA LYS A 101 -13.96 9.43 6.53
C LYS A 101 -13.97 10.48 7.62
N TYR A 102 -13.64 10.10 8.86
CA TYR A 102 -13.56 11.03 10.00
C TYR A 102 -12.61 12.19 9.73
N GLY A 103 -11.40 11.90 9.25
CA GLY A 103 -10.41 12.90 8.97
C GLY A 103 -10.83 13.90 7.90
N ILE A 104 -11.40 13.43 6.79
CA ILE A 104 -11.90 14.27 5.70
C ILE A 104 -13.05 15.17 6.18
N GLU A 105 -14.01 14.61 6.92
CA GLU A 105 -15.19 15.36 7.38
C GLU A 105 -14.85 16.35 8.49
N SER A 106 -14.04 15.96 9.45
CA SER A 106 -13.57 16.81 10.54
C SER A 106 -12.74 17.99 10.01
N PHE A 107 -11.78 17.71 9.11
CA PHE A 107 -10.93 18.75 8.55
C PHE A 107 -11.71 19.71 7.63
N ALA A 108 -12.64 19.20 6.85
CA ALA A 108 -13.50 20.03 5.99
C ALA A 108 -14.47 20.92 6.77
N LYS A 109 -14.86 20.50 7.99
CA LYS A 109 -15.76 21.27 8.86
C LYS A 109 -15.04 22.45 9.54
N ASP A 110 -13.83 22.22 10.05
CA ASP A 110 -13.03 23.26 10.68
C ASP A 110 -11.55 23.08 10.29
N PHE A 111 -11.18 23.83 9.30
CA PHE A 111 -9.85 23.80 8.68
C PHE A 111 -8.73 24.23 9.63
N PHE A 112 -8.97 25.23 10.46
CA PHE A 112 -7.95 25.80 11.34
C PHE A 112 -7.85 25.04 12.68
N ASN A 113 -8.98 24.65 13.24
CA ASN A 113 -9.08 23.97 14.53
C ASN A 113 -9.40 22.46 14.38
N ALA A 114 -8.98 21.86 13.28
CA ALA A 114 -9.15 20.42 13.10
C ALA A 114 -8.55 19.66 14.28
N ASP A 115 -9.20 18.53 14.63
CA ASP A 115 -8.80 17.64 15.69
C ASP A 115 -7.28 17.32 15.62
N SER A 116 -6.60 17.41 16.76
CA SER A 116 -5.17 17.13 16.89
C SER A 116 -4.82 15.71 16.42
N TRP A 117 -5.69 14.73 16.70
CA TRP A 117 -5.53 13.38 16.23
C TRP A 117 -5.57 13.28 14.70
N VAL A 118 -6.48 13.99 14.04
CA VAL A 118 -6.56 14.05 12.57
C VAL A 118 -5.27 14.63 11.98
N LYS A 119 -4.75 15.72 12.56
CA LYS A 119 -3.47 16.33 12.15
C LYS A 119 -2.27 15.40 12.38
N GLY A 120 -2.33 14.54 13.37
CA GLY A 120 -1.30 13.54 13.66
C GLY A 120 -1.35 12.33 12.73
N ALA A 121 -2.56 11.82 12.46
CA ALA A 121 -2.78 10.59 11.69
C ALA A 121 -2.73 10.78 10.17
N LEU A 122 -3.15 11.97 9.68
CA LEU A 122 -3.26 12.25 8.26
C LEU A 122 -2.35 13.41 7.84
N GLU A 123 -1.72 13.26 6.69
CA GLU A 123 -0.81 14.25 6.15
C GLU A 123 -1.55 15.46 5.56
N PRO A 124 -0.94 16.68 5.65
CA PRO A 124 -1.58 17.93 5.23
C PRO A 124 -2.04 17.92 3.77
N GLY A 125 -1.21 17.48 2.85
CA GLY A 125 -1.56 17.47 1.43
C GLY A 125 -2.73 16.54 1.10
N PHE A 126 -2.85 15.40 1.81
CA PHE A 126 -3.99 14.51 1.68
C PHE A 126 -5.27 15.20 2.17
N LEU A 127 -5.24 15.85 3.32
CA LEU A 127 -6.38 16.56 3.88
C LEU A 127 -6.82 17.74 3.00
N TYR A 128 -5.89 18.55 2.50
CA TYR A 128 -6.19 19.63 1.57
C TYR A 128 -6.82 19.13 0.28
N LEU A 129 -6.24 18.09 -0.34
CA LEU A 129 -6.76 17.50 -1.57
C LEU A 129 -8.18 16.96 -1.38
N THR A 130 -8.41 16.17 -0.33
CA THR A 130 -9.70 15.56 -0.09
C THR A 130 -10.76 16.56 0.34
N THR A 131 -10.38 17.63 1.06
CA THR A 131 -11.28 18.76 1.37
C THR A 131 -11.69 19.51 0.11
N LEU A 132 -10.76 19.75 -0.82
CA LEU A 132 -11.09 20.33 -2.11
C LEU A 132 -12.07 19.44 -2.91
N LEU A 133 -11.83 18.14 -2.94
CA LEU A 133 -12.74 17.19 -3.59
C LEU A 133 -14.12 17.17 -2.92
N LYS A 134 -14.20 17.34 -1.60
CA LYS A 134 -15.45 17.35 -0.86
C LYS A 134 -16.36 18.55 -1.21
N LEU A 135 -15.83 19.62 -1.80
CA LEU A 135 -16.66 20.72 -2.33
C LEU A 135 -17.60 20.24 -3.47
N PHE A 136 -17.23 19.16 -4.17
CA PHE A 136 -17.97 18.67 -5.34
C PHE A 136 -18.56 17.26 -5.15
N PHE A 137 -18.00 16.46 -4.22
CA PHE A 137 -18.32 15.05 -4.07
C PHE A 137 -18.54 14.71 -2.59
N ASN A 138 -19.40 13.73 -2.32
CA ASN A 138 -19.54 13.20 -0.98
C ASN A 138 -18.31 12.35 -0.59
N THR A 139 -18.11 12.13 0.71
CA THR A 139 -16.95 11.40 1.24
C THR A 139 -16.90 9.96 0.74
N GLN A 140 -18.04 9.31 0.56
CA GLN A 140 -18.15 7.96 0.02
C GLN A 140 -17.56 7.86 -1.39
N THR A 141 -17.92 8.78 -2.29
CA THR A 141 -17.37 8.87 -3.64
C THR A 141 -15.85 9.11 -3.61
N ILE A 142 -15.35 9.92 -2.66
CA ILE A 142 -13.92 10.16 -2.51
C ILE A 142 -13.20 8.87 -2.09
N LEU A 143 -13.76 8.11 -1.14
CA LEU A 143 -13.15 6.87 -0.63
C LEU A 143 -13.17 5.73 -1.64
N ILE A 144 -14.15 5.66 -2.54
CA ILE A 144 -14.28 4.58 -3.53
C ILE A 144 -13.79 5.03 -4.89
N SER A 145 -14.51 5.94 -5.55
CA SER A 145 -14.26 6.26 -6.97
C SER A 145 -12.93 6.97 -7.18
N PHE A 146 -12.61 7.98 -6.35
CA PHE A 146 -11.31 8.66 -6.46
C PHE A 146 -10.15 7.76 -6.06
N PHE A 147 -10.34 6.82 -5.14
CA PHE A 147 -9.30 5.86 -4.81
C PHE A 147 -9.01 4.90 -5.97
N ILE A 148 -10.03 4.47 -6.71
CA ILE A 148 -9.85 3.70 -7.97
C ILE A 148 -9.06 4.54 -8.99
N LEU A 149 -9.40 5.83 -9.16
CA LEU A 149 -8.65 6.73 -10.03
C LEU A 149 -7.19 6.91 -9.60
N CYS A 150 -6.90 6.93 -8.30
CA CYS A 150 -5.52 6.96 -7.78
C CYS A 150 -4.73 5.70 -8.17
N ASN A 151 -5.37 4.53 -8.22
CA ASN A 151 -4.73 3.31 -8.71
C ASN A 151 -4.39 3.38 -10.22
N ILE A 152 -5.25 4.00 -11.02
CA ILE A 152 -4.95 4.26 -12.43
C ILE A 152 -3.80 5.26 -12.57
N LEU A 153 -3.78 6.31 -11.74
CA LEU A 153 -2.70 7.30 -11.69
C LEU A 153 -1.35 6.64 -11.36
N LEU A 154 -1.34 5.70 -10.39
CA LEU A 154 -0.14 4.92 -10.06
C LEU A 154 0.29 4.05 -11.25
N GLY A 155 -0.63 3.35 -11.91
CA GLY A 155 -0.32 2.59 -13.12
C GLY A 155 0.28 3.47 -14.23
N PHE A 156 -0.28 4.67 -14.42
CA PHE A 156 0.25 5.63 -15.39
C PHE A 156 1.64 6.17 -15.01
N SER A 157 1.90 6.41 -13.72
CA SER A 157 3.22 6.84 -13.24
C SER A 157 4.27 5.75 -13.41
N ILE A 158 3.92 4.46 -13.18
CA ILE A 158 4.77 3.29 -13.47
C ILE A 158 5.11 3.24 -14.97
N TYR A 159 4.08 3.37 -15.84
CA TYR A 159 4.29 3.41 -17.28
C TYR A 159 5.26 4.53 -17.70
N LYS A 160 5.06 5.75 -17.19
CA LYS A 160 5.91 6.90 -17.52
C LYS A 160 7.34 6.70 -17.04
N ALA A 161 7.54 6.25 -15.80
CA ALA A 161 8.85 5.96 -15.26
C ALA A 161 9.53 4.84 -16.07
N ALA A 162 8.89 3.68 -16.25
CA ALA A 162 9.47 2.58 -16.99
C ALA A 162 9.80 2.94 -18.46
N LYS A 163 8.98 3.77 -19.12
CA LYS A 163 9.25 4.26 -20.48
C LYS A 163 10.51 5.12 -20.55
N GLU A 164 10.72 5.99 -19.56
CA GLU A 164 11.85 6.90 -19.54
C GLU A 164 13.17 6.20 -19.17
N TYR A 165 13.12 5.22 -18.26
CA TYR A 165 14.32 4.47 -17.86
C TYR A 165 14.69 3.35 -18.83
N PHE A 166 13.74 2.83 -19.59
CA PHE A 166 13.94 1.70 -20.51
C PHE A 166 13.42 1.99 -21.90
N ASN A 167 12.18 1.61 -22.20
CA ASN A 167 11.50 1.88 -23.45
C ASN A 167 9.97 1.61 -23.33
N GLU A 168 9.25 1.84 -24.40
CA GLU A 168 7.80 1.71 -24.43
C GLU A 168 7.30 0.27 -24.19
N THR A 169 7.99 -0.73 -24.75
CA THR A 169 7.65 -2.15 -24.54
C THR A 169 7.80 -2.52 -23.06
N SER A 170 8.92 -2.16 -22.43
CA SER A 170 9.16 -2.39 -21.00
C SER A 170 8.09 -1.69 -20.14
N ALA A 171 7.68 -0.49 -20.53
CA ALA A 171 6.67 0.28 -19.81
C ALA A 171 5.30 -0.38 -19.85
N ILE A 172 4.89 -0.93 -21.00
CA ILE A 172 3.62 -1.62 -21.14
C ILE A 172 3.62 -2.94 -20.36
N ILE A 173 4.72 -3.68 -20.40
CA ILE A 173 4.86 -4.90 -19.59
C ILE A 173 4.81 -4.57 -18.10
N ALA A 174 5.48 -3.52 -17.65
CA ALA A 174 5.41 -3.06 -16.26
C ALA A 174 3.98 -2.66 -15.85
N LEU A 175 3.25 -1.96 -16.72
CA LEU A 175 1.85 -1.61 -16.50
C LEU A 175 0.96 -2.86 -16.43
N MET A 176 1.17 -3.85 -17.30
CA MET A 176 0.47 -5.13 -17.27
C MET A 176 0.76 -5.89 -15.96
N LEU A 177 2.02 -5.96 -15.53
CA LEU A 177 2.40 -6.56 -14.25
C LEU A 177 1.73 -5.86 -13.07
N TYR A 178 1.70 -4.53 -13.05
CA TYR A 178 0.99 -3.77 -12.03
C TYR A 178 -0.51 -4.11 -12.01
N SER A 179 -1.14 -4.22 -13.17
CA SER A 179 -2.58 -4.53 -13.27
C SER A 179 -2.95 -5.90 -12.68
N VAL A 180 -2.00 -6.84 -12.68
CA VAL A 180 -2.18 -8.22 -12.19
C VAL A 180 -1.35 -8.54 -10.93
N SER A 181 -0.69 -7.55 -10.32
CA SER A 181 0.04 -7.75 -9.05
C SER A 181 -0.92 -7.95 -7.90
N SER A 182 -0.87 -9.12 -7.27
CA SER A 182 -1.65 -9.41 -6.06
C SER A 182 -1.20 -8.55 -4.87
N ILE A 183 0.07 -8.16 -4.79
CA ILE A 183 0.55 -7.21 -3.77
C ILE A 183 -0.11 -5.84 -3.94
N GLN A 184 -0.12 -5.28 -5.15
CA GLN A 184 -0.76 -4.00 -5.41
C GLN A 184 -2.29 -4.07 -5.28
N TYR A 185 -2.86 -5.24 -5.48
CA TYR A 185 -4.26 -5.49 -5.19
C TYR A 185 -4.53 -5.48 -3.66
N LEU A 186 -3.68 -6.12 -2.84
CA LEU A 186 -3.78 -6.06 -1.37
C LEU A 186 -3.61 -4.63 -0.85
N VAL A 187 -2.72 -3.83 -1.44
CA VAL A 187 -2.57 -2.39 -1.12
C VAL A 187 -3.89 -1.63 -1.34
N PHE A 188 -4.61 -1.98 -2.40
CA PHE A 188 -5.94 -1.45 -2.67
C PHE A 188 -6.96 -1.93 -1.62
N THR A 189 -7.00 -3.22 -1.28
CA THR A 189 -7.97 -3.76 -0.30
C THR A 189 -7.74 -3.24 1.12
N TYR A 190 -6.51 -2.86 1.46
CA TYR A 190 -6.19 -2.23 2.75
C TYR A 190 -6.47 -0.71 2.76
N LEU A 191 -6.94 -0.15 1.65
CA LEU A 191 -7.23 1.27 1.47
C LEU A 191 -6.01 2.17 1.75
N TYR A 192 -4.83 1.80 1.25
CA TYR A 192 -3.61 2.60 1.43
C TYR A 192 -3.59 3.84 0.53
N TYR A 193 -4.59 4.68 0.69
CA TYR A 193 -4.87 5.82 -0.16
C TYR A 193 -3.67 6.76 -0.30
N LYS A 194 -3.10 7.18 0.84
CA LYS A 194 -1.95 8.08 0.87
C LYS A 194 -0.71 7.48 0.24
N ASN A 195 -0.48 6.18 0.45
CA ASN A 195 0.65 5.45 -0.11
C ASN A 195 0.59 5.43 -1.64
N ILE A 196 -0.56 5.11 -2.21
CA ILE A 196 -0.77 5.05 -3.66
C ILE A 196 -0.54 6.42 -4.29
N LEU A 197 -1.08 7.48 -3.71
CA LEU A 197 -0.85 8.85 -4.18
C LEU A 197 0.61 9.27 -4.03
N GLY A 198 1.22 9.04 -2.86
CA GLY A 198 2.61 9.35 -2.60
C GLY A 198 3.56 8.63 -3.55
N LEU A 199 3.33 7.33 -3.81
CA LEU A 199 4.07 6.54 -4.80
C LEU A 199 3.92 7.09 -6.21
N SER A 200 2.71 7.47 -6.60
CA SER A 200 2.46 8.06 -7.92
C SER A 200 3.27 9.33 -8.13
N PHE A 201 3.26 10.22 -7.16
CA PHE A 201 4.00 11.47 -7.23
C PHE A 201 5.52 11.26 -7.17
N MET A 202 6.00 10.35 -6.35
CA MET A 202 7.42 9.98 -6.31
C MET A 202 7.91 9.45 -7.68
N LEU A 203 7.14 8.59 -8.33
CA LEU A 203 7.50 8.06 -9.65
C LEU A 203 7.48 9.16 -10.74
N PHE A 204 6.55 10.12 -10.66
CA PHE A 204 6.59 11.31 -11.52
C PHE A 204 7.80 12.19 -11.22
N ALA A 205 8.19 12.34 -9.94
CA ALA A 205 9.42 13.04 -9.61
C ALA A 205 10.64 12.35 -10.26
N PHE A 206 10.76 11.02 -10.16
CA PHE A 206 11.83 10.26 -10.81
C PHE A 206 11.80 10.42 -12.34
N TYR A 207 10.62 10.39 -12.95
CA TYR A 207 10.45 10.63 -14.38
C TYR A 207 10.95 12.02 -14.79
N PHE A 208 10.60 13.08 -14.06
CA PHE A 208 11.01 14.45 -14.39
C PHE A 208 12.48 14.71 -14.07
N LEU A 209 13.02 14.10 -13.01
CA LEU A 209 14.46 14.14 -12.71
C LEU A 209 15.27 13.56 -13.88
N LYS A 210 14.84 12.40 -14.41
CA LYS A 210 15.53 11.77 -15.56
C LYS A 210 15.46 12.62 -16.82
N ARG A 211 14.43 13.46 -16.97
CA ARG A 211 14.26 14.41 -18.09
C ARG A 211 14.90 15.77 -17.85
N GLU A 212 15.59 15.94 -16.73
CA GLU A 212 16.21 17.21 -16.31
C GLU A 212 15.23 18.39 -16.18
N ASP A 213 13.92 18.08 -15.99
CA ASP A 213 12.87 19.07 -15.73
C ASP A 213 12.81 19.38 -14.22
N ASN A 214 13.66 20.27 -13.79
CA ASN A 214 13.84 20.62 -12.38
C ASN A 214 12.56 21.18 -11.74
N LEU A 215 11.77 21.98 -12.47
CA LEU A 215 10.55 22.56 -11.91
C LEU A 215 9.53 21.49 -11.56
N ARG A 216 9.22 20.61 -12.51
CA ARG A 216 8.26 19.51 -12.28
C ARG A 216 8.81 18.51 -11.28
N PHE A 217 10.11 18.22 -11.29
CA PHE A 217 10.75 17.39 -10.27
C PHE A 217 10.51 17.95 -8.86
N ILE A 218 10.72 19.27 -8.64
CA ILE A 218 10.48 19.92 -7.35
C ILE A 218 9.00 19.82 -6.97
N ILE A 219 8.08 20.14 -7.89
CA ILE A 219 6.63 20.08 -7.63
C ILE A 219 6.21 18.66 -7.18
N PHE A 220 6.60 17.63 -7.92
CA PHE A 220 6.22 16.26 -7.58
C PHE A 220 6.95 15.73 -6.34
N GLY A 221 8.17 16.21 -6.05
CA GLY A 221 8.86 15.96 -4.78
C GLY A 221 8.12 16.54 -3.58
N ILE A 222 7.63 17.78 -3.68
CA ILE A 222 6.79 18.42 -2.65
C ILE A 222 5.49 17.62 -2.46
N LEU A 223 4.78 17.30 -3.55
CA LEU A 223 3.55 16.52 -3.50
C LEU A 223 3.77 15.16 -2.82
N THR A 224 4.90 14.50 -3.07
CA THR A 224 5.27 13.27 -2.37
C THR A 224 5.35 13.49 -0.86
N GLY A 225 6.04 14.56 -0.44
CA GLY A 225 6.26 14.87 0.97
C GLY A 225 4.99 15.23 1.73
N ILE A 226 4.13 16.02 1.13
CA ILE A 226 2.90 16.47 1.80
C ILE A 226 1.79 15.41 1.80
N ILE A 227 1.84 14.40 0.91
CA ILE A 227 0.83 13.32 0.81
C ILE A 227 1.18 12.13 1.69
N HIS A 228 2.47 11.71 1.74
CA HIS A 228 2.82 10.49 2.49
C HIS A 228 4.26 10.51 3.01
N ARG A 229 4.42 10.63 4.31
CA ARG A 229 5.72 10.72 5.00
C ARG A 229 6.65 9.52 4.74
N PRO A 230 6.22 8.25 4.88
CA PRO A 230 7.12 7.11 4.61
C PRO A 230 7.66 7.07 3.19
N THR A 231 6.83 7.39 2.18
CA THR A 231 7.28 7.52 0.78
C THR A 231 8.32 8.64 0.63
N PHE A 232 8.11 9.76 1.33
CA PHE A 232 9.04 10.89 1.29
C PHE A 232 10.40 10.56 1.92
N TYR A 233 10.43 9.73 2.96
CA TYR A 233 11.70 9.26 3.54
C TYR A 233 12.51 8.43 2.55
N LEU A 234 11.86 7.48 1.86
CA LEU A 234 12.54 6.70 0.82
C LEU A 234 12.95 7.55 -0.38
N PHE A 235 12.10 8.49 -0.79
CA PHE A 235 12.44 9.46 -1.83
C PHE A 235 13.67 10.27 -1.44
N GLY A 236 13.70 10.82 -0.23
CA GLY A 236 14.79 11.62 0.28
C GLY A 236 16.10 10.85 0.37
N LEU A 237 16.08 9.62 0.92
CA LEU A 237 17.23 8.74 1.01
C LEU A 237 17.79 8.39 -0.39
N SER A 238 16.90 8.04 -1.30
CA SER A 238 17.27 7.70 -2.68
C SER A 238 17.85 8.89 -3.42
N TYR A 239 17.25 10.07 -3.23
CA TYR A 239 17.70 11.30 -3.85
C TYR A 239 19.03 11.81 -3.26
N LEU A 240 19.22 11.71 -1.96
CA LEU A 240 20.48 12.04 -1.29
C LEU A 240 21.62 11.17 -1.83
N THR A 241 21.40 9.86 -1.89
CA THR A 241 22.40 8.91 -2.42
C THR A 241 22.70 9.18 -3.90
N TYR A 242 21.67 9.48 -4.70
CA TYR A 242 21.83 9.88 -6.08
C TYR A 242 22.61 11.20 -6.20
N THR A 243 22.33 12.20 -5.37
CA THR A 243 23.01 13.49 -5.37
C THR A 243 24.52 13.35 -5.07
N ILE A 244 24.88 12.48 -4.14
CA ILE A 244 26.28 12.17 -3.81
C ILE A 244 26.97 11.49 -5.00
N TYR A 245 26.27 10.58 -5.67
CA TYR A 245 26.80 9.88 -6.84
C TYR A 245 26.99 10.82 -8.05
N ASP A 246 26.02 11.68 -8.31
CA ASP A 246 26.01 12.65 -9.43
C ASP A 246 26.72 13.94 -9.03
N TYR A 247 27.98 13.81 -8.62
CA TYR A 247 28.77 14.95 -8.10
C TYR A 247 28.95 16.09 -9.11
N ASN A 248 28.86 15.80 -10.41
CA ASN A 248 28.95 16.83 -11.46
C ASN A 248 27.79 17.84 -11.38
N ASN A 249 26.61 17.39 -10.98
CA ASN A 249 25.40 18.21 -10.85
C ASN A 249 25.04 18.51 -9.38
N ILE A 250 25.95 18.28 -8.43
CA ILE A 250 25.70 18.31 -6.99
C ILE A 250 25.07 19.65 -6.54
N LYS A 251 25.53 20.77 -7.07
CA LYS A 251 24.98 22.10 -6.71
C LYS A 251 23.50 22.24 -7.10
N GLN A 252 23.14 21.80 -8.30
CA GLN A 252 21.76 21.82 -8.78
C GLN A 252 20.90 20.84 -7.99
N ASN A 253 21.40 19.64 -7.74
CA ASN A 253 20.71 18.63 -6.96
C ASN A 253 20.47 19.09 -5.52
N ILE A 254 21.45 19.70 -4.86
CA ILE A 254 21.28 20.29 -3.52
C ILE A 254 20.22 21.40 -3.55
N LYS A 255 20.29 22.31 -4.52
CA LYS A 255 19.28 23.38 -4.67
C LYS A 255 17.86 22.83 -4.80
N ASN A 256 17.68 21.83 -5.65
CA ASN A 256 16.39 21.15 -5.84
C ASN A 256 15.91 20.48 -4.53
N GLY A 257 16.79 19.75 -3.83
CA GLY A 257 16.49 19.09 -2.57
C GLY A 257 16.09 20.08 -1.47
N ILE A 258 16.83 21.16 -1.32
CA ILE A 258 16.51 22.24 -0.36
C ILE A 258 15.15 22.87 -0.70
N SER A 259 14.88 23.13 -1.99
CA SER A 259 13.57 23.67 -2.41
C SER A 259 12.43 22.72 -2.03
N ILE A 260 12.58 21.41 -2.29
CA ILE A 260 11.58 20.41 -1.91
C ILE A 260 11.36 20.42 -0.39
N LEU A 261 12.43 20.43 0.41
CA LEU A 261 12.34 20.42 1.87
C LEU A 261 11.64 21.67 2.41
N ILE A 262 12.02 22.86 1.95
CA ILE A 262 11.45 24.14 2.41
C ILE A 262 9.95 24.17 2.09
N PHE A 263 9.56 23.93 0.84
CA PHE A 263 8.15 23.99 0.46
C PHE A 263 7.32 22.88 1.12
N THR A 264 7.86 21.67 1.30
CA THR A 264 7.19 20.64 2.09
C THR A 264 6.99 21.08 3.53
N ALA A 265 8.02 21.66 4.17
CA ALA A 265 7.95 22.13 5.56
C ALA A 265 6.88 23.22 5.75
N ILE A 266 6.66 24.12 4.77
CA ILE A 266 5.62 25.14 4.83
C ILE A 266 4.23 24.51 5.03
N PHE A 267 3.91 23.41 4.33
CA PHE A 267 2.64 22.71 4.51
C PHE A 267 2.49 22.06 5.88
N TYR A 268 3.60 21.73 6.54
CA TYR A 268 3.60 21.12 7.88
C TYR A 268 3.58 22.14 9.02
N ILE A 269 3.65 23.46 8.80
CA ILE A 269 3.68 24.45 9.89
C ILE A 269 2.52 24.26 10.85
N GLY A 270 1.28 24.12 10.36
CA GLY A 270 0.08 23.90 11.18
C GLY A 270 -0.10 22.47 11.69
N PHE A 271 0.81 21.56 11.37
CA PHE A 271 0.77 20.13 11.70
C PHE A 271 2.00 19.66 12.48
N PHE A 272 2.97 20.54 12.69
CA PHE A 272 4.30 20.17 13.19
C PHE A 272 4.24 19.47 14.55
N LYS A 273 3.48 20.03 15.48
CA LYS A 273 3.35 19.52 16.85
C LYS A 273 2.74 18.11 16.88
N GLU A 274 1.73 17.87 16.07
CA GLU A 274 0.96 16.64 16.05
C GLU A 274 1.54 15.58 15.10
N SER A 275 2.14 16.02 13.99
CA SER A 275 2.60 15.12 12.92
C SER A 275 4.09 14.80 12.95
N ILE A 276 4.94 15.72 13.38
CA ILE A 276 6.40 15.59 13.27
C ILE A 276 7.03 15.24 14.62
N LEU A 277 6.73 16.02 15.67
CA LEU A 277 7.33 15.80 17.00
C LEU A 277 7.11 14.39 17.55
N PRO A 278 5.90 13.80 17.47
CA PRO A 278 5.66 12.46 18.00
C PRO A 278 6.41 11.35 17.26
N LEU A 279 6.91 11.61 16.03
CA LEU A 279 7.63 10.60 15.23
C LEU A 279 9.12 10.53 15.57
N ILE A 280 9.69 11.55 16.21
CA ILE A 280 11.13 11.60 16.48
C ILE A 280 11.55 10.42 17.35
N LYS A 281 10.83 10.15 18.43
CA LYS A 281 11.14 9.05 19.35
C LYS A 281 10.95 7.66 18.73
N PRO A 282 9.79 7.30 18.14
CA PRO A 282 9.61 6.00 17.49
C PRO A 282 10.58 5.76 16.33
N VAL A 283 10.91 6.78 15.55
CA VAL A 283 11.91 6.66 14.48
C VAL A 283 13.29 6.35 15.07
N ALA A 284 13.72 7.06 16.10
CA ALA A 284 14.99 6.79 16.78
C ALA A 284 15.02 5.37 17.39
N GLU A 285 13.94 4.94 18.04
CA GLU A 285 13.81 3.61 18.63
C GLU A 285 13.83 2.49 17.57
N SER A 286 13.26 2.72 16.40
CA SER A 286 13.24 1.74 15.30
C SER A 286 14.63 1.42 14.73
N PHE A 287 15.60 2.33 14.89
CA PHE A 287 17.01 2.04 14.57
C PHE A 287 17.67 1.09 15.56
N ILE A 288 17.20 1.11 16.82
CA ILE A 288 17.80 0.32 17.91
C ILE A 288 17.11 -1.04 18.02
N SER A 289 15.80 -1.08 17.79
CA SER A 289 14.97 -2.29 17.90
C SER A 289 14.24 -2.54 16.58
N PRO A 290 14.87 -3.23 15.60
CA PRO A 290 14.22 -3.58 14.36
C PRO A 290 12.96 -4.43 14.61
N GLY A 291 11.85 -4.09 13.97
CA GLY A 291 10.61 -4.80 14.14
C GLY A 291 9.54 -4.40 13.12
N SER A 292 8.43 -5.11 13.14
CA SER A 292 7.26 -4.74 12.35
C SER A 292 6.52 -3.57 13.02
N SER A 293 6.06 -2.61 12.22
CA SER A 293 5.16 -1.57 12.72
C SER A 293 3.81 -2.17 13.13
N ALA A 294 3.16 -1.57 14.13
CA ALA A 294 1.78 -1.89 14.45
C ALA A 294 0.85 -1.51 13.28
N GLY A 295 -0.20 -2.29 13.06
CA GLY A 295 -1.21 -2.09 12.02
C GLY A 295 -1.31 -3.26 11.03
N THR A 296 -2.24 -3.13 10.10
CA THR A 296 -2.44 -4.12 9.03
C THR A 296 -1.44 -3.86 7.91
N PHE A 297 -0.52 -4.78 7.70
CA PHE A 297 0.50 -4.68 6.66
C PHE A 297 0.63 -6.00 5.91
N ILE A 298 1.22 -5.92 4.71
CA ILE A 298 1.51 -7.10 3.91
C ILE A 298 2.57 -7.93 4.64
N ASN A 299 2.25 -9.20 4.87
CA ASN A 299 3.19 -10.14 5.45
C ASN A 299 4.34 -10.40 4.48
N PHE A 300 5.57 -10.48 5.00
CA PHE A 300 6.76 -10.72 4.18
C PHE A 300 6.68 -12.04 3.40
N PHE A 301 6.14 -13.09 3.99
CA PHE A 301 5.91 -14.36 3.30
C PHE A 301 4.92 -14.23 2.12
N THR A 302 3.81 -13.52 2.31
CA THR A 302 2.85 -13.22 1.24
C THR A 302 3.50 -12.47 0.10
N TYR A 303 4.37 -11.49 0.43
CA TYR A 303 5.15 -10.74 -0.55
C TYR A 303 6.08 -11.65 -1.34
N GLN A 304 6.89 -12.48 -0.68
CA GLN A 304 7.82 -13.40 -1.33
C GLN A 304 7.07 -14.31 -2.33
N TYR A 305 5.97 -14.91 -1.90
CA TYR A 305 5.16 -15.77 -2.74
C TYR A 305 4.56 -15.05 -3.96
N SER A 306 4.01 -13.86 -3.74
CA SER A 306 3.30 -13.10 -4.78
C SER A 306 4.22 -12.52 -5.85
N THR A 307 5.48 -12.26 -5.52
CA THR A 307 6.46 -11.68 -6.45
C THR A 307 7.16 -12.72 -7.34
N LEU A 308 7.03 -14.02 -7.04
CA LEU A 308 7.71 -15.09 -7.78
C LEU A 308 7.48 -15.00 -9.30
N ALA A 309 6.28 -14.63 -9.75
CA ALA A 309 5.97 -14.55 -11.17
C ALA A 309 6.87 -13.59 -11.96
N TYR A 310 7.47 -12.59 -11.30
CA TYR A 310 8.31 -11.59 -11.97
C TYR A 310 9.69 -11.37 -11.30
N LEU A 311 9.99 -12.00 -10.17
CA LEU A 311 11.23 -11.78 -9.41
C LEU A 311 12.49 -12.01 -10.26
N ALA A 312 12.56 -13.12 -10.99
CA ALA A 312 13.72 -13.42 -11.87
C ALA A 312 13.95 -12.32 -12.91
N PHE A 313 12.87 -11.79 -13.46
CA PHE A 313 12.92 -10.71 -14.46
C PHE A 313 13.23 -9.35 -13.84
N SER A 314 12.80 -9.11 -12.62
CA SER A 314 13.16 -7.91 -11.86
C SER A 314 14.68 -7.85 -11.63
N ILE A 315 15.28 -8.95 -11.24
CA ILE A 315 16.73 -9.07 -11.05
C ILE A 315 17.46 -8.86 -12.39
N LEU A 316 16.98 -9.46 -13.48
CA LEU A 316 17.53 -9.22 -14.83
C LEU A 316 17.42 -7.76 -15.25
N GLY A 317 16.28 -7.13 -14.99
CA GLY A 317 16.07 -5.71 -15.26
C GLY A 317 16.98 -4.80 -14.43
N PHE A 318 17.29 -5.17 -13.20
CA PHE A 318 18.22 -4.46 -12.34
C PHE A 318 19.66 -4.55 -12.90
N PHE A 319 20.10 -5.73 -13.31
CA PHE A 319 21.40 -5.88 -13.98
C PHE A 319 21.47 -5.10 -15.29
N TYR A 320 20.37 -5.11 -16.08
CA TYR A 320 20.29 -4.28 -17.27
C TYR A 320 20.45 -2.78 -16.95
N LEU A 321 19.73 -2.30 -15.90
CA LEU A 321 19.78 -0.90 -15.49
C LEU A 321 21.20 -0.47 -15.13
N ILE A 322 21.91 -1.26 -14.36
CA ILE A 322 23.31 -0.98 -13.97
C ILE A 322 24.24 -1.00 -15.19
N GLN A 323 24.09 -1.99 -16.06
CA GLN A 323 24.99 -2.19 -17.18
C GLN A 323 24.85 -1.13 -18.28
N PHE A 324 23.63 -0.69 -18.58
CA PHE A 324 23.35 0.16 -19.74
C PHE A 324 22.91 1.59 -19.41
N ASN A 325 22.31 1.83 -18.27
CA ASN A 325 21.76 3.14 -17.91
C ASN A 325 22.56 3.86 -16.82
N LYS A 326 23.69 3.30 -16.38
CA LYS A 326 24.48 3.78 -15.23
C LYS A 326 23.62 3.83 -13.95
N PHE A 327 24.25 4.10 -12.83
CA PHE A 327 23.54 4.32 -11.58
C PHE A 327 22.70 5.59 -11.68
N ASN A 328 21.44 5.49 -11.26
CA ASN A 328 20.47 6.57 -11.29
C ASN A 328 19.53 6.43 -10.07
N ILE A 329 18.61 7.37 -9.88
CA ILE A 329 17.74 7.39 -8.71
C ILE A 329 16.92 6.10 -8.56
N LEU A 330 16.45 5.50 -9.66
CA LEU A 330 15.71 4.21 -9.63
C LEU A 330 16.61 3.08 -9.12
N THR A 331 17.89 3.07 -9.46
CA THR A 331 18.87 2.09 -8.96
C THR A 331 19.02 2.21 -7.44
N PHE A 332 19.22 3.42 -6.94
CA PHE A 332 19.36 3.67 -5.50
C PHE A 332 18.08 3.38 -4.74
N TYR A 333 16.93 3.81 -5.27
CA TYR A 333 15.63 3.51 -4.70
C TYR A 333 15.39 2.02 -4.56
N THR A 334 15.65 1.24 -5.61
CA THR A 334 15.53 -0.22 -5.58
C THR A 334 16.48 -0.85 -4.56
N GLY A 335 17.76 -0.46 -4.58
CA GLY A 335 18.78 -0.99 -3.67
C GLY A 335 18.45 -0.70 -2.20
N ILE A 336 18.10 0.55 -1.88
CA ILE A 336 17.75 0.96 -0.52
C ILE A 336 16.50 0.21 -0.03
N THR A 337 15.45 0.15 -0.86
CA THR A 337 14.21 -0.54 -0.50
C THR A 337 14.42 -2.04 -0.32
N ALA A 338 15.24 -2.68 -1.18
CA ALA A 338 15.59 -4.08 -1.05
C ALA A 338 16.37 -4.34 0.26
N ILE A 339 17.34 -3.51 0.60
CA ILE A 339 18.08 -3.62 1.86
C ILE A 339 17.11 -3.51 3.04
N ILE A 340 16.24 -2.49 3.07
CA ILE A 340 15.28 -2.31 4.17
C ILE A 340 14.37 -3.52 4.32
N VAL A 341 13.81 -4.04 3.24
CA VAL A 341 12.81 -5.11 3.27
C VAL A 341 13.44 -6.47 3.58
N TYR A 342 14.52 -6.84 2.91
CA TYR A 342 15.13 -8.16 3.10
C TYR A 342 15.92 -8.29 4.40
N PHE A 343 16.50 -7.21 4.90
CA PHE A 343 17.13 -7.18 6.22
C PHE A 343 16.15 -6.80 7.34
N GLN A 344 14.87 -6.58 7.00
CA GLN A 344 13.80 -6.25 7.95
C GLN A 344 14.13 -5.03 8.84
N LEU A 345 14.75 -4.02 8.23
CA LEU A 345 15.14 -2.80 8.93
C LEU A 345 13.94 -1.86 9.11
N PHE A 346 13.93 -1.08 10.19
CA PHE A 346 12.86 -0.13 10.49
C PHE A 346 11.47 -0.79 10.43
N PHE A 347 10.52 -0.07 9.90
CA PHE A 347 9.15 -0.55 9.64
C PHE A 347 9.08 -1.23 8.25
N PHE A 348 9.92 -2.25 8.00
CA PHE A 348 10.13 -2.87 6.69
C PHE A 348 8.84 -3.27 5.98
N ASN A 349 7.82 -3.71 6.72
CA ASN A 349 6.53 -4.11 6.19
C ASN A 349 5.78 -2.96 5.48
N ARG A 350 6.03 -1.70 5.83
CA ARG A 350 5.52 -0.53 5.11
C ARG A 350 6.21 -0.30 3.77
N PHE A 351 7.44 -0.81 3.62
CA PHE A 351 8.25 -0.60 2.42
C PHE A 351 8.17 -1.74 1.42
N ILE A 352 7.49 -2.85 1.76
CA ILE A 352 7.19 -3.95 0.84
C ILE A 352 6.50 -3.44 -0.43
N ILE A 353 5.55 -2.53 -0.30
CA ILE A 353 4.80 -1.92 -1.40
C ILE A 353 5.74 -1.19 -2.37
N HIS A 354 6.70 -0.46 -1.81
CA HIS A 354 7.70 0.28 -2.57
C HIS A 354 8.65 -0.64 -3.34
N LEU A 355 9.09 -1.71 -2.69
CA LEU A 355 9.94 -2.70 -3.34
C LEU A 355 9.19 -3.41 -4.47
N ASP A 356 7.93 -3.76 -4.27
CA ASP A 356 7.11 -4.39 -5.31
C ASP A 356 6.98 -3.51 -6.56
N ILE A 357 6.74 -2.20 -6.41
CA ILE A 357 6.70 -1.24 -7.52
C ILE A 357 8.06 -1.17 -8.24
N ALA A 358 9.16 -1.14 -7.49
CA ALA A 358 10.49 -1.18 -8.09
C ALA A 358 10.71 -2.46 -8.89
N LEU A 359 10.34 -3.63 -8.33
CA LEU A 359 10.44 -4.92 -9.00
C LEU A 359 9.57 -4.98 -10.26
N ILE A 360 8.35 -4.47 -10.24
CA ILE A 360 7.46 -4.39 -11.41
C ILE A 360 8.10 -3.56 -12.54
N ILE A 361 8.65 -2.39 -12.23
CA ILE A 361 9.30 -1.53 -13.23
C ILE A 361 10.52 -2.25 -13.85
N LEU A 362 11.34 -2.87 -13.02
CA LEU A 362 12.52 -3.63 -13.46
C LEU A 362 12.13 -4.88 -14.26
N ALA A 363 11.10 -5.61 -13.81
CA ALA A 363 10.59 -6.78 -14.51
C ALA A 363 10.15 -6.43 -15.94
N GLY A 364 9.55 -5.26 -16.14
CA GLY A 364 9.21 -4.77 -17.48
C GLY A 364 10.41 -4.79 -18.43
N ALA A 365 11.61 -4.39 -17.96
CA ALA A 365 12.84 -4.47 -18.73
C ALA A 365 13.34 -5.91 -18.88
N GLY A 366 13.27 -6.72 -17.83
CA GLY A 366 13.68 -8.13 -17.86
C GLY A 366 12.84 -8.97 -18.83
N PHE A 367 11.54 -8.85 -18.81
CA PHE A 367 10.64 -9.52 -19.77
C PHE A 367 10.90 -9.07 -21.20
N ASN A 368 11.21 -7.79 -21.41
CA ASN A 368 11.54 -7.27 -22.73
C ASN A 368 12.81 -7.92 -23.34
N GLN A 369 13.72 -8.47 -22.52
CA GLN A 369 14.88 -9.22 -23.02
C GLN A 369 14.48 -10.54 -23.71
N ILE A 370 13.37 -11.14 -23.31
CA ILE A 370 12.97 -12.47 -23.80
C ILE A 370 11.77 -12.45 -24.74
N ILE A 371 10.89 -11.45 -24.65
CA ILE A 371 9.59 -11.42 -25.34
C ILE A 371 9.69 -11.48 -26.88
N THR A 372 10.81 -11.08 -27.45
CA THR A 372 11.06 -11.13 -28.90
C THR A 372 11.23 -12.55 -29.45
N ARG A 373 11.48 -13.54 -28.60
CA ARG A 373 11.58 -14.97 -28.96
C ARG A 373 10.23 -15.64 -28.70
N LYS A 374 9.80 -16.56 -29.58
CA LYS A 374 8.51 -17.28 -29.45
C LYS A 374 8.33 -17.93 -28.06
N LEU A 375 9.38 -18.64 -27.59
CA LEU A 375 9.34 -19.27 -26.26
C LEU A 375 9.29 -18.23 -25.13
N GLY A 376 10.04 -17.14 -25.24
CA GLY A 376 10.02 -16.05 -24.24
C GLY A 376 8.66 -15.35 -24.21
N PHE A 377 8.00 -15.19 -25.34
CA PHE A 377 6.63 -14.66 -25.41
C PHE A 377 5.64 -15.58 -24.69
N LEU A 378 5.71 -16.91 -24.96
CA LEU A 378 4.86 -17.90 -24.28
C LEU A 378 5.07 -17.88 -22.75
N ILE A 379 6.32 -17.86 -22.31
CA ILE A 379 6.67 -17.77 -20.88
C ILE A 379 6.08 -16.51 -20.25
N THR A 380 6.21 -15.37 -20.92
CA THR A 380 5.64 -14.10 -20.46
C THR A 380 4.13 -14.20 -20.28
N LEU A 381 3.43 -14.80 -21.26
CA LEU A 381 1.98 -15.01 -21.19
C LEU A 381 1.59 -15.93 -20.01
N ILE A 382 2.30 -17.04 -19.80
CA ILE A 382 2.05 -17.97 -18.70
C ILE A 382 2.18 -17.24 -17.35
N LEU A 383 3.23 -16.46 -17.16
CA LEU A 383 3.48 -15.78 -15.90
C LEU A 383 2.49 -14.63 -15.64
N LEU A 384 2.14 -13.86 -16.67
CA LEU A 384 1.09 -12.84 -16.57
C LEU A 384 -0.28 -13.46 -16.29
N PHE A 385 -0.60 -14.58 -16.94
CA PHE A 385 -1.84 -15.32 -16.68
C PHE A 385 -1.88 -15.85 -15.24
N SER A 386 -0.78 -16.44 -14.75
CA SER A 386 -0.68 -16.95 -13.39
C SER A 386 -0.91 -15.85 -12.35
N ALA A 387 -0.25 -14.69 -12.50
CA ALA A 387 -0.43 -13.55 -11.62
C ALA A 387 -1.87 -12.99 -11.71
N GLY A 388 -2.40 -12.86 -12.93
CA GLY A 388 -3.76 -12.38 -13.19
C GLY A 388 -4.84 -13.29 -12.59
N PHE A 389 -4.67 -14.60 -12.70
CA PHE A 389 -5.58 -15.57 -12.11
C PHE A 389 -5.67 -15.42 -10.59
N VAL A 390 -4.52 -15.31 -9.90
CA VAL A 390 -4.49 -15.07 -8.45
C VAL A 390 -5.16 -13.76 -8.08
N THR A 391 -4.86 -12.67 -8.79
CA THR A 391 -5.40 -11.34 -8.49
C THR A 391 -6.91 -11.27 -8.74
N ILE A 392 -7.42 -11.88 -9.81
CA ILE A 392 -8.85 -11.91 -10.11
C ILE A 392 -9.60 -12.73 -9.06
N ASN A 393 -9.07 -13.88 -8.65
CA ASN A 393 -9.67 -14.68 -7.58
C ASN A 393 -9.73 -13.90 -6.25
N HIS A 394 -8.66 -13.16 -5.91
CA HIS A 394 -8.70 -12.26 -4.76
C HIS A 394 -9.77 -11.18 -4.94
N ALA A 395 -9.93 -10.60 -6.14
CA ALA A 395 -10.93 -9.56 -6.37
C ALA A 395 -12.37 -10.07 -6.18
N ILE A 396 -12.64 -11.28 -6.64
CA ILE A 396 -13.97 -11.92 -6.50
C ILE A 396 -14.25 -12.29 -5.03
N SER A 397 -13.23 -12.67 -4.27
CA SER A 397 -13.38 -13.06 -2.85
C SER A 397 -13.27 -11.89 -1.86
N THR A 398 -12.96 -10.69 -2.32
CA THR A 398 -12.82 -9.52 -1.45
C THR A 398 -14.18 -8.94 -1.09
N ASN A 399 -14.44 -8.83 0.21
CA ASN A 399 -15.61 -8.17 0.76
C ASN A 399 -15.19 -7.01 1.66
N SER A 400 -16.13 -6.09 1.97
CA SER A 400 -15.93 -5.10 3.02
C SER A 400 -15.76 -5.78 4.38
N LEU A 401 -15.04 -5.12 5.29
CA LEU A 401 -14.79 -5.65 6.64
C LEU A 401 -16.04 -5.71 7.49
N ILE A 402 -17.03 -4.87 7.18
CA ILE A 402 -18.35 -4.83 7.84
C ILE A 402 -19.45 -5.01 6.80
N ASN A 403 -20.56 -5.58 7.21
CA ASN A 403 -21.72 -5.74 6.36
C ASN A 403 -22.69 -4.52 6.46
N GLN A 404 -23.75 -4.52 5.66
CA GLN A 404 -24.69 -3.41 5.60
C GLN A 404 -25.44 -3.21 6.93
N ASN A 405 -25.81 -4.29 7.63
CA ASN A 405 -26.53 -4.22 8.92
C ASN A 405 -25.63 -3.67 10.03
N GLU A 406 -24.34 -4.07 10.03
CA GLU A 406 -23.33 -3.50 10.93
C GLU A 406 -23.16 -1.99 10.67
N LEU A 407 -23.04 -1.59 9.40
CA LEU A 407 -22.91 -0.18 9.04
C LEU A 407 -24.14 0.64 9.47
N GLU A 408 -25.34 0.14 9.25
CA GLU A 408 -26.58 0.82 9.66
C GLU A 408 -26.68 0.94 11.18
N THR A 409 -26.28 -0.08 11.92
CA THR A 409 -26.20 -0.03 13.39
C THR A 409 -25.17 0.99 13.86
N ILE A 410 -23.98 1.05 13.22
CA ILE A 410 -22.96 2.05 13.50
C ILE A 410 -23.45 3.46 13.18
N VAL A 411 -24.17 3.66 12.08
CA VAL A 411 -24.79 4.95 11.74
C VAL A 411 -25.83 5.34 12.78
N HIS A 412 -26.60 4.39 13.32
CA HIS A 412 -27.57 4.68 14.39
C HIS A 412 -26.89 5.24 15.65
N VAL A 413 -25.65 4.85 15.95
CA VAL A 413 -24.86 5.46 17.05
C VAL A 413 -24.79 6.99 16.93
N SER A 414 -24.83 7.55 15.73
CA SER A 414 -24.82 9.00 15.53
C SER A 414 -26.06 9.72 16.07
N THR A 415 -27.15 8.99 16.36
CA THR A 415 -28.39 9.53 16.94
C THR A 415 -28.35 9.60 18.46
N LEU A 416 -27.37 8.93 19.11
CA LEU A 416 -27.18 8.98 20.55
C LEU A 416 -26.64 10.36 20.99
N GLU A 417 -26.49 10.58 22.30
CA GLU A 417 -26.01 11.84 22.88
C GLU A 417 -24.65 12.25 22.29
N LYS A 418 -24.48 13.56 22.04
CA LYS A 418 -23.26 14.09 21.37
C LYS A 418 -21.97 13.80 22.14
N ASP A 419 -22.04 13.82 23.46
CA ASP A 419 -20.89 13.63 24.34
C ASP A 419 -20.66 12.16 24.73
N ALA A 420 -21.47 11.24 24.20
CA ALA A 420 -21.39 9.83 24.50
C ALA A 420 -20.04 9.23 24.12
N TYR A 421 -19.54 8.36 24.98
CA TYR A 421 -18.44 7.45 24.71
C TYR A 421 -18.99 6.16 24.09
N ILE A 422 -18.33 5.69 23.03
CA ILE A 422 -18.71 4.44 22.36
C ILE A 422 -17.51 3.50 22.41
N MET A 423 -17.64 2.44 23.16
CA MET A 423 -16.63 1.39 23.22
C MET A 423 -16.87 0.37 22.11
N THR A 424 -15.82 0.06 21.37
CA THR A 424 -15.80 -1.09 20.47
C THR A 424 -14.86 -2.12 21.04
N THR A 425 -15.38 -3.26 21.37
CA THR A 425 -14.61 -4.33 21.99
C THR A 425 -13.73 -5.08 20.99
N ASN A 426 -13.97 -4.91 19.68
CA ASN A 426 -13.10 -5.41 18.61
C ASN A 426 -12.54 -4.24 17.78
N SER A 427 -11.24 -4.22 17.57
CA SER A 427 -10.54 -3.18 16.80
C SER A 427 -11.03 -3.05 15.35
N ILE A 428 -11.63 -4.10 14.76
CA ILE A 428 -12.19 -4.05 13.41
C ILE A 428 -13.26 -2.96 13.26
N TYR A 429 -14.11 -2.79 14.28
CA TYR A 429 -15.22 -1.82 14.23
C TYR A 429 -14.83 -0.39 14.58
N SER A 430 -13.73 -0.21 15.29
CA SER A 430 -13.37 1.08 15.86
C SER A 430 -13.19 2.20 14.83
N PRO A 431 -12.52 2.01 13.67
CA PRO A 431 -12.47 3.04 12.65
C PRO A 431 -13.82 3.40 12.08
N TRP A 432 -14.70 2.40 11.94
CA TRP A 432 -16.03 2.58 11.38
C TRP A 432 -16.95 3.34 12.35
N VAL A 433 -16.92 2.99 13.64
CA VAL A 433 -17.65 3.74 14.68
C VAL A 433 -17.16 5.19 14.72
N LEU A 434 -15.83 5.42 14.75
CA LEU A 434 -15.27 6.77 14.70
C LEU A 434 -15.77 7.55 13.47
N GLY A 435 -15.65 6.97 12.29
CA GLY A 435 -15.91 7.65 11.02
C GLY A 435 -17.39 7.89 10.72
N TYR A 436 -18.27 7.00 11.16
CA TYR A 436 -19.68 7.05 10.81
C TYR A 436 -20.59 7.53 11.95
N SER A 437 -20.16 7.41 13.20
CA SER A 437 -20.93 7.97 14.33
C SER A 437 -20.47 9.37 14.75
N THR A 438 -19.22 9.72 14.50
CA THR A 438 -18.57 10.96 14.98
C THR A 438 -18.62 11.13 16.51
N ARG A 439 -18.71 10.01 17.26
CA ARG A 439 -18.71 9.98 18.72
C ARG A 439 -17.30 9.70 19.26
N LYS A 440 -17.12 9.92 20.57
CA LYS A 440 -15.86 9.61 21.27
C LYS A 440 -15.65 8.10 21.29
N THR A 441 -14.87 7.57 20.34
CA THR A 441 -14.69 6.13 20.19
C THR A 441 -13.56 5.63 21.08
N ILE A 442 -13.85 4.60 21.87
CA ILE A 442 -12.90 3.89 22.73
C ILE A 442 -12.57 2.56 22.08
N ALA A 443 -11.28 2.32 21.86
CA ALA A 443 -10.79 1.05 21.31
C ALA A 443 -9.32 0.82 21.72
N PRO A 444 -8.85 -0.44 21.74
CA PRO A 444 -7.49 -0.76 22.10
C PRO A 444 -6.46 -0.01 21.24
N GLY A 445 -5.71 0.90 21.83
CA GLY A 445 -4.51 1.51 21.25
C GLY A 445 -4.68 2.46 20.07
N LEU A 446 -5.93 2.81 19.64
CA LEU A 446 -6.14 3.51 18.37
C LEU A 446 -6.56 4.99 18.46
N PHE A 447 -7.20 5.43 19.55
CA PHE A 447 -7.79 6.77 19.62
C PHE A 447 -7.49 7.50 20.94
N ASN A 448 -7.64 8.83 20.91
CA ASN A 448 -7.37 9.72 22.04
C ASN A 448 -8.17 9.42 23.33
N TYR A 449 -9.29 8.74 23.19
CA TYR A 449 -10.19 8.46 24.30
C TYR A 449 -9.92 7.14 25.01
N ASN A 450 -8.93 6.35 24.53
CA ASN A 450 -8.55 5.14 25.20
C ASN A 450 -7.69 5.45 26.44
N LEU A 451 -8.23 5.14 27.63
CA LEU A 451 -7.59 5.36 28.93
C LEU A 451 -6.82 4.12 29.43
N HIS A 452 -6.93 3.00 28.72
CA HIS A 452 -6.39 1.72 29.14
C HIS A 452 -5.12 1.33 28.37
N ASN A 453 -4.19 0.69 29.05
CA ASN A 453 -3.03 0.09 28.43
C ASN A 453 -3.34 -1.30 27.85
N LYS A 454 -2.35 -1.94 27.24
CA LYS A 454 -2.52 -3.24 26.59
C LYS A 454 -2.83 -4.36 27.58
N GLU A 455 -2.23 -4.31 28.76
CA GLU A 455 -2.41 -5.27 29.85
C GLU A 455 -3.84 -5.20 30.38
N GLU A 456 -4.35 -4.00 30.65
CA GLU A 456 -5.73 -3.78 31.10
C GLU A 456 -6.76 -4.25 30.07
N TRP A 457 -6.50 -4.03 28.77
CA TRP A 457 -7.34 -4.59 27.71
C TRP A 457 -7.31 -6.13 27.68
N THR A 458 -6.14 -6.73 27.93
CA THR A 458 -6.01 -8.19 28.01
C THR A 458 -6.79 -8.75 29.20
N GLU A 459 -6.72 -8.09 30.35
CA GLU A 459 -7.51 -8.44 31.53
C GLU A 459 -8.99 -8.29 31.30
N PHE A 460 -9.43 -7.23 30.63
CA PHE A 460 -10.82 -7.04 30.23
C PHE A 460 -11.36 -8.21 29.40
N TRP A 461 -10.59 -8.67 28.40
CA TRP A 461 -10.98 -9.79 27.54
C TRP A 461 -11.06 -11.14 28.24
N THR A 462 -10.26 -11.32 29.31
CA THR A 462 -10.16 -12.56 30.07
C THR A 462 -10.90 -12.51 31.39
N ALA A 463 -11.54 -11.38 31.72
CA ALA A 463 -12.24 -11.20 32.98
C ALA A 463 -13.43 -12.15 33.08
N ASP A 464 -13.47 -12.88 34.17
CA ASP A 464 -14.55 -13.77 34.57
C ASP A 464 -15.43 -13.17 35.69
N ASN A 465 -15.12 -11.94 36.13
CA ASN A 465 -15.72 -11.27 37.26
C ASN A 465 -16.26 -9.89 36.87
N GLN A 466 -17.55 -9.66 37.15
CA GLN A 466 -18.28 -8.40 36.94
C GLN A 466 -17.57 -7.18 37.56
N THR A 467 -16.95 -7.32 38.73
CA THR A 467 -16.30 -6.22 39.43
C THR A 467 -15.13 -5.65 38.61
N LYS A 468 -14.28 -6.51 38.04
CA LYS A 468 -13.17 -6.08 37.17
C LYS A 468 -13.66 -5.38 35.91
N LEU A 469 -14.78 -5.82 35.36
CA LEU A 469 -15.40 -5.20 34.19
C LEU A 469 -15.94 -3.82 34.53
N ASN A 470 -16.59 -3.67 35.68
CA ASN A 470 -17.06 -2.37 36.14
C ASN A 470 -15.88 -1.41 36.40
N GLU A 471 -14.82 -1.84 37.09
CA GLU A 471 -13.62 -1.03 37.30
C GLU A 471 -12.97 -0.55 35.99
N PHE A 472 -13.06 -1.37 34.93
CA PHE A 472 -12.58 -0.97 33.60
C PHE A 472 -13.49 0.09 32.96
N MET A 473 -14.81 -0.08 33.05
CA MET A 473 -15.81 0.82 32.47
C MET A 473 -15.93 2.15 33.24
N ASP A 474 -15.79 2.14 34.56
CA ASP A 474 -15.94 3.30 35.45
C ASP A 474 -14.88 4.39 35.24
N LYS A 475 -13.83 4.09 34.49
CA LYS A 475 -12.86 5.12 34.06
C LYS A 475 -13.44 6.12 33.06
N TYR A 476 -14.57 5.81 32.44
CA TYR A 476 -15.20 6.66 31.42
C TYR A 476 -16.42 7.38 31.98
N GLU A 477 -16.56 8.65 31.58
CA GLU A 477 -17.74 9.44 31.90
C GLU A 477 -19.00 8.90 31.19
N GLN A 478 -20.14 9.03 31.84
CA GLN A 478 -21.42 8.68 31.25
C GLN A 478 -21.93 9.81 30.33
N PRO A 479 -22.70 9.52 29.28
CA PRO A 479 -23.21 8.19 28.89
C PRO A 479 -22.14 7.36 28.13
N LEU A 480 -22.01 6.10 28.52
CA LEU A 480 -21.14 5.11 27.89
C LEU A 480 -21.99 4.05 27.18
N TYR A 481 -21.67 3.81 25.92
CA TYR A 481 -22.30 2.80 25.10
C TYR A 481 -21.27 1.78 24.61
N ILE A 482 -21.73 0.58 24.32
CA ILE A 482 -20.91 -0.50 23.79
C ILE A 482 -21.54 -0.99 22.49
N PHE A 483 -20.77 -0.92 21.41
CA PHE A 483 -21.18 -1.49 20.13
C PHE A 483 -20.66 -2.92 20.01
N ILE A 484 -21.54 -3.84 19.67
CA ILE A 484 -21.26 -5.25 19.43
C ILE A 484 -21.74 -5.60 18.04
N GLY A 485 -20.82 -5.99 17.18
CA GLY A 485 -21.08 -6.47 15.84
C GLY A 485 -21.05 -8.00 15.75
N GLU A 486 -21.33 -8.50 14.56
CA GLU A 486 -21.48 -9.92 14.27
C GLU A 486 -20.25 -10.77 14.60
N GLN A 487 -19.06 -10.18 14.49
CA GLN A 487 -17.78 -10.85 14.75
C GLN A 487 -17.44 -10.99 16.25
N GLN A 488 -18.32 -10.56 17.16
CA GLN A 488 -18.04 -10.45 18.59
C GLN A 488 -19.01 -11.20 19.51
N LYS A 489 -19.83 -12.08 18.98
CA LYS A 489 -20.98 -12.68 19.68
C LYS A 489 -20.68 -13.42 21.00
N ASP A 490 -19.46 -13.85 21.25
CA ASP A 490 -19.22 -14.84 22.32
C ASP A 490 -18.67 -14.31 23.64
N ASN A 491 -18.20 -13.05 23.72
CA ASN A 491 -17.41 -12.60 24.88
C ASN A 491 -18.15 -11.73 25.90
N LEU A 492 -19.43 -11.40 25.69
CA LEU A 492 -20.12 -10.40 26.51
C LEU A 492 -21.36 -10.92 27.28
N LYS A 493 -21.63 -12.21 27.26
CA LYS A 493 -22.68 -12.83 28.09
C LYS A 493 -22.51 -12.61 29.60
N GLN A 494 -21.33 -12.19 30.01
CA GLN A 494 -21.01 -11.92 31.41
C GLN A 494 -21.46 -10.53 31.90
N PHE A 495 -21.97 -9.67 31.00
CA PHE A 495 -22.35 -8.28 31.29
C PHE A 495 -23.86 -8.07 31.53
N ASP A 496 -24.69 -9.11 31.53
CA ASP A 496 -26.12 -9.04 31.41
C ASP A 496 -26.83 -8.08 32.41
N ASN A 497 -26.28 -7.84 33.59
CA ASN A 497 -26.89 -7.00 34.60
C ASN A 497 -26.58 -5.50 34.49
N CYS A 498 -25.47 -5.14 33.77
CA CYS A 498 -25.02 -3.74 33.64
C CYS A 498 -25.26 -3.16 32.25
N MET A 499 -25.92 -3.90 31.36
CA MET A 499 -26.09 -3.52 29.96
C MET A 499 -27.56 -3.49 29.57
N LEU A 500 -28.03 -2.31 29.23
CA LEU A 500 -29.36 -2.11 28.68
C LEU A 500 -29.28 -2.03 27.14
N PRO A 501 -29.92 -2.94 26.39
CA PRO A 501 -29.97 -2.82 24.93
C PRO A 501 -30.82 -1.60 24.55
N VAL A 502 -30.24 -0.69 23.75
CA VAL A 502 -30.93 0.53 23.29
C VAL A 502 -31.25 0.48 21.80
N TYR A 503 -30.51 -0.35 21.06
CA TYR A 503 -30.79 -0.62 19.65
C TYR A 503 -30.28 -2.00 19.26
N GLU A 504 -31.12 -2.73 18.51
CA GLU A 504 -30.78 -4.06 18.00
C GLU A 504 -31.20 -4.18 16.55
N LYS A 505 -30.31 -4.71 15.72
CA LYS A 505 -30.58 -5.06 14.33
C LYS A 505 -29.88 -6.38 13.97
N GLU A 506 -30.70 -7.43 13.81
CA GLU A 506 -30.24 -8.81 13.63
C GLU A 506 -29.30 -9.23 14.78
N SER A 507 -28.01 -9.39 14.48
CA SER A 507 -27.00 -9.79 15.45
C SER A 507 -26.16 -8.63 16.01
N ASN A 508 -26.47 -7.40 15.58
CA ASN A 508 -25.74 -6.21 15.97
C ASN A 508 -26.51 -5.45 17.05
N VAL A 509 -25.85 -5.10 18.14
CA VAL A 509 -26.49 -4.49 19.31
C VAL A 509 -25.68 -3.29 19.81
N ILE A 510 -26.40 -2.25 20.23
CA ILE A 510 -25.84 -1.14 21.00
C ILE A 510 -26.41 -1.25 22.41
N TYR A 511 -25.52 -1.43 23.37
CA TYR A 511 -25.85 -1.44 24.78
C TYR A 511 -25.51 -0.10 25.43
N ARG A 512 -26.33 0.36 26.36
CA ARG A 512 -25.97 1.41 27.30
C ARG A 512 -25.43 0.76 28.58
N TYR A 513 -24.28 1.20 29.03
CA TYR A 513 -23.74 0.82 30.34
C TYR A 513 -24.47 1.58 31.43
N ILE A 514 -25.03 0.90 32.44
CA ILE A 514 -25.91 1.46 33.46
C ILE A 514 -25.43 1.22 34.91
N CYS A 515 -24.30 0.53 35.09
CA CYS A 515 -23.68 0.41 36.38
C CYS A 515 -22.71 1.54 36.63
#